data_6e192b4d8c7d7d761fc94a2f214360d9
#
_entry.id   6e192b4d8c7d7d761fc94a2f214360d9
#
_cell.length_a   1.000
_cell.length_b   1.000
_cell.length_c   1.000
_cell.angle_alpha   90.00
_cell.angle_beta   90.00
_cell.angle_gamma   90.00
#
_symmetry.space_group_name_H-M   'P 1'
#
loop_
_entity.id
_entity.type
_entity.pdbx_description
1 polymer ?
#
loop_
_entity_poly.entity_id
_entity_poly.type
_entity_poly.pdbx_seq_one_letter_code
_entity_poly.pdbx_strand_id
1 'polypeptide(L)'
;MKKALIVLSGGQDSTTCLFWALNQGYECSAITFDYNQLHSIEINSAKKIVDIAKLKKHKILKLGSIFDGESPLTNPTRELQTHNSLEEFPGGLQPTFVPSRNIVFLSLASNYAYSLGIDTIVTGVCETDYAGYPDCRKEFIESLESSISLGLDKEIKILTPLISIKKSDIVK
;
A
#
# COMPACT_ATOMS: atom_id res chain seq x y z
N MET A 1 -20.03 -14.17 3.93
CA MET A 1 -18.67 -14.32 3.41
C MET A 1 -17.89 -13.08 3.82
N LYS A 2 -16.70 -13.22 4.39
CA LYS A 2 -15.88 -12.07 4.77
C LYS A 2 -15.42 -11.34 3.51
N LYS A 3 -15.46 -9.99 3.51
CA LYS A 3 -15.03 -9.18 2.37
C LYS A 3 -13.80 -8.37 2.74
N ALA A 4 -12.89 -8.17 1.78
CA ALA A 4 -11.72 -7.33 1.97
C ALA A 4 -11.48 -6.41 0.76
N LEU A 5 -10.98 -5.20 1.04
CA LEU A 5 -10.45 -4.30 0.03
C LEU A 5 -8.92 -4.37 0.07
N ILE A 6 -8.31 -4.70 -1.05
CA ILE A 6 -6.86 -4.81 -1.19
C ILE A 6 -6.31 -3.50 -1.77
N VAL A 7 -5.36 -2.89 -1.09
CA VAL A 7 -4.55 -1.81 -1.65
C VAL A 7 -3.49 -2.46 -2.55
N LEU A 8 -3.77 -2.47 -3.85
CA LEU A 8 -3.00 -3.22 -4.85
C LEU A 8 -2.17 -2.28 -5.72
N SER A 9 -0.86 -2.24 -5.51
CA SER A 9 0.06 -1.46 -6.35
C SER A 9 0.49 -2.20 -7.63
N GLY A 10 0.40 -3.52 -7.63
CA GLY A 10 0.96 -4.39 -8.67
C GLY A 10 2.39 -4.84 -8.39
N GLY A 11 2.99 -4.39 -7.29
CA GLY A 11 4.25 -4.89 -6.76
C GLY A 11 4.08 -6.20 -5.98
N GLN A 12 5.21 -6.84 -5.65
CA GLN A 12 5.26 -8.15 -5.00
C GLN A 12 4.45 -8.19 -3.71
N ASP A 13 4.68 -7.25 -2.79
CA ASP A 13 4.10 -7.28 -1.45
C ASP A 13 2.56 -7.17 -1.49
N SER A 14 2.04 -6.23 -2.28
CA SER A 14 0.59 -6.06 -2.46
C SER A 14 -0.06 -7.28 -3.14
N THR A 15 0.66 -7.92 -4.06
CA THR A 15 0.22 -9.14 -4.73
C THR A 15 0.16 -10.31 -3.74
N THR A 16 1.19 -10.49 -2.93
CA THR A 16 1.22 -11.51 -1.85
C THR A 16 0.06 -11.30 -0.87
N CYS A 17 -0.23 -10.06 -0.48
CA CYS A 17 -1.36 -9.73 0.39
C CYS A 17 -2.71 -10.09 -0.24
N LEU A 18 -2.89 -9.88 -1.54
CA LEU A 18 -4.10 -10.28 -2.25
C LEU A 18 -4.30 -11.81 -2.19
N PHE A 19 -3.28 -12.58 -2.57
CA PHE A 19 -3.39 -14.03 -2.58
C PHE A 19 -3.50 -14.61 -1.17
N TRP A 20 -2.84 -13.99 -0.18
CA TRP A 20 -3.05 -14.32 1.23
C TRP A 20 -4.53 -14.13 1.62
N ALA A 21 -5.14 -12.99 1.30
CA ALA A 21 -6.54 -12.72 1.64
C ALA A 21 -7.51 -13.72 0.97
N LEU A 22 -7.27 -14.03 -0.32
CA LEU A 22 -8.04 -15.07 -1.03
C LEU A 22 -7.92 -16.44 -0.34
N ASN A 23 -6.70 -16.82 0.08
CA ASN A 23 -6.46 -18.07 0.80
C ASN A 23 -7.11 -18.11 2.20
N GLN A 24 -7.32 -16.94 2.84
CA GLN A 24 -8.08 -16.81 4.08
C GLN A 24 -9.61 -16.81 3.85
N GLY A 25 -10.07 -17.01 2.63
CA GLY A 25 -11.49 -17.09 2.27
C GLY A 25 -12.21 -15.74 2.16
N TYR A 26 -11.47 -14.63 1.98
CA TYR A 26 -12.09 -13.34 1.72
C TYR A 26 -12.58 -13.24 0.26
N GLU A 27 -13.77 -12.63 0.09
CA GLU A 27 -14.16 -12.06 -1.20
C GLU A 27 -13.45 -10.72 -1.37
N CYS A 28 -12.48 -10.67 -2.31
CA CYS A 28 -11.61 -9.52 -2.46
C CYS A 28 -12.12 -8.55 -3.54
N SER A 29 -12.01 -7.25 -3.23
CA SER A 29 -12.04 -6.14 -4.18
C SER A 29 -10.68 -5.44 -4.15
N ALA A 30 -10.30 -4.70 -5.18
CA ALA A 30 -9.02 -4.01 -5.23
C ALA A 30 -9.18 -2.50 -5.50
N ILE A 31 -8.26 -1.72 -4.93
CA ILE A 31 -8.02 -0.32 -5.28
C ILE A 31 -6.54 -0.12 -5.62
N THR A 32 -6.28 0.56 -6.74
CA THR A 32 -4.95 0.94 -7.20
C THR A 32 -4.90 2.46 -7.32
N PHE A 33 -3.82 3.07 -6.83
CA PHE A 33 -3.61 4.52 -6.90
C PHE A 33 -2.67 4.86 -8.05
N ASP A 34 -3.11 5.79 -8.89
CA ASP A 34 -2.33 6.41 -9.96
C ASP A 34 -2.03 7.87 -9.53
N TYR A 35 -0.81 8.10 -9.06
CA TYR A 35 -0.36 9.39 -8.54
C TYR A 35 0.81 9.97 -9.33
N ASN A 36 0.85 9.70 -10.64
CA ASN A 36 1.93 10.09 -11.56
C ASN A 36 3.30 9.53 -11.17
N GLN A 37 3.34 8.35 -10.51
CA GLN A 37 4.60 7.65 -10.32
C GLN A 37 5.27 7.38 -11.67
N LEU A 38 6.60 7.49 -11.72
CA LEU A 38 7.41 7.36 -12.94
C LEU A 38 7.22 6.01 -13.67
N HIS A 39 6.68 5.01 -13.01
CA HIS A 39 6.47 3.66 -13.56
C HIS A 39 4.98 3.31 -13.70
N SER A 40 4.37 3.71 -14.81
CA SER A 40 3.02 3.23 -15.21
C SER A 40 2.93 1.70 -15.36
N ILE A 41 4.08 1.00 -15.38
CA ILE A 41 4.21 -0.45 -15.43
C ILE A 41 3.48 -1.11 -14.26
N GLU A 42 3.51 -0.51 -13.06
CA GLU A 42 2.85 -1.04 -11.87
C GLU A 42 1.33 -1.13 -12.04
N ILE A 43 0.70 -0.13 -12.65
CA ILE A 43 -0.75 -0.13 -12.91
C ILE A 43 -1.13 -1.26 -13.86
N ASN A 44 -0.31 -1.50 -14.90
CA ASN A 44 -0.54 -2.60 -15.83
C ASN A 44 -0.34 -3.97 -15.14
N SER A 45 0.63 -4.07 -14.24
CA SER A 45 0.82 -5.27 -13.41
C SER A 45 -0.39 -5.50 -12.50
N ALA A 46 -0.91 -4.47 -11.82
CA ALA A 46 -2.10 -4.57 -10.99
C ALA A 46 -3.32 -5.08 -11.78
N LYS A 47 -3.54 -4.57 -13.01
CA LYS A 47 -4.62 -5.05 -13.90
C LYS A 47 -4.48 -6.55 -14.22
N LYS A 48 -3.26 -6.99 -14.59
CA LYS A 48 -3.00 -8.41 -14.88
C LYS A 48 -3.25 -9.30 -13.65
N ILE A 49 -2.84 -8.84 -12.48
CA ILE A 49 -3.04 -9.56 -11.22
C ILE A 49 -4.53 -9.70 -10.90
N VAL A 50 -5.30 -8.62 -11.09
CA VAL A 50 -6.77 -8.62 -10.93
C VAL A 50 -7.44 -9.65 -11.84
N ASP A 51 -7.00 -9.73 -13.11
CA ASP A 51 -7.53 -10.69 -14.09
C ASP A 51 -7.17 -12.13 -13.68
N ILE A 52 -5.93 -12.38 -13.27
CA ILE A 52 -5.48 -13.71 -12.78
C ILE A 52 -6.27 -14.12 -11.55
N ALA A 53 -6.45 -13.22 -10.60
CA ALA A 53 -7.20 -13.45 -9.36
C ALA A 53 -8.72 -13.46 -9.57
N LYS A 54 -9.21 -13.14 -10.77
CA LYS A 54 -10.63 -13.06 -11.14
C LYS A 54 -11.45 -12.16 -10.22
N LEU A 55 -10.88 -11.02 -9.81
CA LEU A 55 -11.59 -10.07 -8.95
C LEU A 55 -12.73 -9.39 -9.73
N LYS A 56 -13.90 -9.30 -9.10
CA LYS A 56 -15.08 -8.68 -9.72
C LYS A 56 -15.03 -7.15 -9.69
N LYS A 57 -14.28 -6.56 -8.76
CA LYS A 57 -14.20 -5.11 -8.54
C LYS A 57 -12.77 -4.67 -8.41
N HIS A 58 -12.36 -3.78 -9.31
CA HIS A 58 -11.08 -3.10 -9.27
C HIS A 58 -11.28 -1.62 -9.58
N LYS A 59 -10.90 -0.74 -8.67
CA LYS A 59 -10.93 0.71 -8.86
C LYS A 59 -9.51 1.22 -9.06
N ILE A 60 -9.27 1.94 -10.16
CA ILE A 60 -8.05 2.72 -10.34
C ILE A 60 -8.41 4.17 -10.04
N LEU A 61 -7.84 4.71 -8.96
CA LEU A 61 -8.07 6.09 -8.54
C LEU A 61 -6.92 6.96 -8.99
N LYS A 62 -7.22 7.88 -9.92
CA LYS A 62 -6.24 8.86 -10.41
C LYS A 62 -6.18 10.03 -9.45
N LEU A 63 -5.00 10.27 -8.89
CA LEU A 63 -4.74 11.35 -7.93
C LEU A 63 -3.94 12.49 -8.56
N GLY A 64 -3.30 12.26 -9.72
CA GLY A 64 -2.40 13.25 -10.30
C GLY A 64 -1.17 13.47 -9.42
N SER A 65 -0.55 14.64 -9.55
CA SER A 65 0.66 15.02 -8.80
C SER A 65 0.27 15.64 -7.44
N ILE A 66 -0.32 14.85 -6.55
CA ILE A 66 -0.74 15.35 -5.22
C ILE A 66 0.39 15.31 -4.18
N PHE A 67 1.47 14.61 -4.46
CA PHE A 67 2.62 14.54 -3.56
C PHE A 67 3.69 15.50 -4.05
N ASP A 68 3.83 16.62 -3.34
CA ASP A 68 4.95 17.54 -3.50
C ASP A 68 6.12 17.02 -2.64
N GLY A 69 7.30 16.94 -3.22
CA GLY A 69 8.47 16.49 -2.46
C GLY A 69 9.68 16.18 -3.30
N GLU A 70 10.74 15.84 -2.61
CA GLU A 70 12.04 15.55 -3.20
C GLU A 70 12.25 14.08 -3.56
N SER A 71 11.21 13.24 -3.39
CA SER A 71 11.34 11.81 -3.67
C SER A 71 11.55 11.56 -5.16
N PRO A 72 12.55 10.74 -5.54
CA PRO A 72 12.75 10.32 -6.93
C PRO A 72 11.55 9.58 -7.54
N LEU A 73 10.63 9.09 -6.71
CA LEU A 73 9.41 8.40 -7.20
C LEU A 73 8.35 9.38 -7.73
N THR A 74 8.39 10.65 -7.32
CA THR A 74 7.40 11.67 -7.70
C THR A 74 8.03 12.86 -8.42
N ASN A 75 9.36 13.03 -8.34
CA ASN A 75 10.08 14.13 -8.96
C ASN A 75 11.00 13.62 -10.09
N PRO A 76 10.66 13.87 -11.38
CA PRO A 76 11.43 13.39 -12.52
C PRO A 76 12.82 14.05 -12.68
N THR A 77 13.11 15.13 -11.93
CA THR A 77 14.42 15.79 -11.97
C THR A 77 15.44 15.16 -11.03
N ARG A 78 15.02 14.20 -10.20
CA ARG A 78 15.89 13.48 -9.26
C ARG A 78 16.19 12.09 -9.79
N GLU A 79 17.47 11.79 -9.98
CA GLU A 79 17.94 10.45 -10.31
C GLU A 79 17.82 9.52 -9.10
N LEU A 80 17.38 8.27 -9.35
CA LEU A 80 17.49 7.19 -8.38
C LEU A 80 18.97 6.89 -8.17
N GLN A 81 19.57 7.43 -7.09
CA GLN A 81 20.92 7.08 -6.72
C GLN A 81 20.94 5.64 -6.20
N THR A 82 21.58 4.76 -6.93
CA THR A 82 21.89 3.40 -6.46
C THR A 82 23.07 3.49 -5.49
N HIS A 83 22.77 3.57 -4.20
CA HIS A 83 23.81 3.53 -3.16
C HIS A 83 24.10 2.08 -2.77
N ASN A 84 25.36 1.72 -2.80
CA ASN A 84 25.86 0.38 -2.42
C ASN A 84 26.08 0.23 -0.89
N SER A 85 25.75 1.23 -0.07
CA SER A 85 25.94 1.17 1.39
C SER A 85 24.85 1.91 2.14
N LEU A 86 24.38 1.29 3.22
CA LEU A 86 23.31 1.76 4.12
C LEU A 86 23.76 2.87 5.11
N GLU A 87 25.01 3.28 5.08
CA GLU A 87 25.62 4.10 6.15
C GLU A 87 25.52 5.63 5.94
N GLU A 88 24.93 6.11 4.83
CA GLU A 88 25.12 7.52 4.43
C GLU A 88 23.88 8.42 4.44
N PHE A 89 22.78 8.03 5.08
CA PHE A 89 21.60 8.91 5.08
C PHE A 89 21.46 9.70 6.38
N PRO A 90 21.64 11.04 6.34
CA PRO A 90 21.34 11.90 7.49
C PRO A 90 19.83 11.78 7.81
N GLY A 91 19.52 11.20 8.98
CA GLY A 91 18.13 11.04 9.43
C GLY A 91 17.50 9.68 9.20
N GLY A 92 18.17 8.70 8.55
CA GLY A 92 17.72 7.30 8.48
C GLY A 92 16.52 7.02 7.56
N LEU A 93 16.03 8.00 6.79
CA LEU A 93 14.96 7.81 5.82
C LEU A 93 15.51 7.65 4.41
N GLN A 94 15.05 6.63 3.69
CA GLN A 94 15.48 6.44 2.30
C GLN A 94 14.98 7.57 1.39
N PRO A 95 15.74 7.92 0.32
CA PRO A 95 15.34 8.93 -0.67
C PRO A 95 14.01 8.63 -1.35
N THR A 96 13.59 7.38 -1.37
CA THR A 96 12.33 6.92 -1.95
C THR A 96 11.12 7.12 -1.04
N PHE A 97 11.30 7.64 0.18
CA PHE A 97 10.19 7.97 1.06
C PHE A 97 9.34 9.10 0.47
N VAL A 98 8.04 8.86 0.36
CA VAL A 98 7.05 9.88 -0.02
C VAL A 98 6.24 10.22 1.24
N PRO A 99 6.45 11.40 1.86
CA PRO A 99 5.75 11.77 3.08
C PRO A 99 4.23 11.66 2.95
N SER A 100 3.58 11.11 3.98
CA SER A 100 2.12 10.96 4.07
C SER A 100 1.47 10.05 3.03
N ARG A 101 2.22 9.35 2.20
CA ARG A 101 1.66 8.51 1.13
C ARG A 101 0.67 7.47 1.67
N ASN A 102 1.06 6.71 2.69
CA ASN A 102 0.17 5.69 3.26
C ASN A 102 -1.00 6.29 4.04
N ILE A 103 -0.85 7.49 4.63
CA ILE A 103 -1.98 8.22 5.24
C ILE A 103 -3.06 8.48 4.19
N VAL A 104 -2.67 9.07 3.06
CA VAL A 104 -3.58 9.42 1.96
C VAL A 104 -4.21 8.15 1.37
N PHE A 105 -3.41 7.15 1.05
CA PHE A 105 -3.90 5.92 0.41
C PHE A 105 -4.87 5.15 1.30
N LEU A 106 -4.56 4.95 2.57
CA LEU A 106 -5.43 4.22 3.48
C LEU A 106 -6.71 5.00 3.81
N SER A 107 -6.65 6.34 3.89
CA SER A 107 -7.84 7.17 4.05
C SER A 107 -8.76 7.10 2.82
N LEU A 108 -8.22 7.15 1.61
CA LEU A 108 -9.01 7.00 0.38
C LEU A 108 -9.52 5.56 0.20
N ALA A 109 -8.73 4.56 0.57
CA ALA A 109 -9.16 3.17 0.57
C ALA A 109 -10.32 2.94 1.54
N SER A 110 -10.28 3.55 2.73
CA SER A 110 -11.37 3.43 3.71
C SER A 110 -12.69 4.03 3.21
N ASN A 111 -12.63 5.17 2.52
CA ASN A 111 -13.81 5.76 1.87
C ASN A 111 -14.41 4.79 0.82
N TYR A 112 -13.56 4.18 0.00
CA TYR A 112 -14.04 3.22 -1.00
C TYR A 112 -14.55 1.93 -0.36
N ALA A 113 -13.86 1.40 0.66
CA ALA A 113 -14.33 0.24 1.43
C ALA A 113 -15.71 0.50 2.04
N TYR A 114 -15.90 1.68 2.66
CA TYR A 114 -17.18 2.09 3.22
C TYR A 114 -18.29 2.09 2.18
N SER A 115 -18.05 2.63 0.98
CA SER A 115 -19.02 2.65 -0.13
C SER A 115 -19.41 1.26 -0.65
N LEU A 116 -18.54 0.28 -0.45
CA LEU A 116 -18.78 -1.13 -0.82
C LEU A 116 -19.37 -1.97 0.33
N GLY A 117 -19.56 -1.40 1.51
CA GLY A 117 -19.95 -2.13 2.71
C GLY A 117 -18.88 -3.12 3.19
N ILE A 118 -17.59 -2.82 2.92
CA ILE A 118 -16.42 -3.59 3.35
C ILE A 118 -15.86 -2.93 4.61
N ASP A 119 -15.50 -3.72 5.60
CA ASP A 119 -14.93 -3.27 6.88
C ASP A 119 -13.45 -3.66 7.05
N THR A 120 -12.90 -4.41 6.12
CA THR A 120 -11.53 -4.92 6.18
C THR A 120 -10.71 -4.42 4.99
N ILE A 121 -9.61 -3.75 5.27
CA ILE A 121 -8.62 -3.30 4.28
C ILE A 121 -7.35 -4.12 4.46
N VAL A 122 -6.73 -4.54 3.36
CA VAL A 122 -5.45 -5.27 3.39
C VAL A 122 -4.42 -4.47 2.63
N THR A 123 -3.26 -4.25 3.24
CA THR A 123 -2.15 -3.51 2.64
C THR A 123 -0.82 -4.23 2.83
N GLY A 124 0.08 -4.09 1.85
CA GLY A 124 1.38 -4.75 1.80
C GLY A 124 2.51 -3.93 2.43
N VAL A 125 2.25 -3.24 3.54
CA VAL A 125 3.31 -2.57 4.29
C VAL A 125 4.18 -3.59 5.02
N CYS A 126 5.50 -3.36 5.01
CA CYS A 126 6.51 -4.19 5.66
C CYS A 126 7.40 -3.31 6.55
N GLU A 127 7.45 -3.61 7.84
CA GLU A 127 8.25 -2.85 8.81
C GLU A 127 9.73 -3.24 8.77
N THR A 128 10.02 -4.45 8.31
CA THR A 128 11.36 -5.04 8.30
C THR A 128 12.22 -4.59 7.12
N ASP A 129 11.70 -3.77 6.22
CA ASP A 129 12.53 -3.10 5.22
C ASP A 129 13.49 -2.14 5.93
N TYR A 130 14.77 -2.28 5.66
CA TYR A 130 15.91 -1.57 6.28
C TYR A 130 15.78 -0.05 6.37
N ALA A 131 14.82 0.53 5.67
CA ALA A 131 14.54 1.95 5.65
C ALA A 131 13.54 2.41 6.70
N GLY A 132 12.77 1.50 7.29
CA GLY A 132 11.85 1.81 8.39
C GLY A 132 10.96 3.02 8.13
N TYR A 133 10.27 3.07 6.99
CA TYR A 133 9.36 4.18 6.72
C TYR A 133 8.39 4.37 7.90
N PRO A 134 8.28 5.59 8.47
CA PRO A 134 7.43 5.84 9.62
C PRO A 134 5.98 5.40 9.40
N ASP A 135 5.48 5.56 8.16
CA ASP A 135 4.12 5.23 7.74
C ASP A 135 3.92 3.75 7.34
N CYS A 136 4.91 2.89 7.65
CA CYS A 136 4.81 1.42 7.55
C CYS A 136 4.88 0.74 8.92
N ARG A 137 5.08 1.49 10.01
CA ARG A 137 5.20 0.93 11.36
C ARG A 137 3.85 0.46 11.89
N LYS A 138 3.89 -0.55 12.74
CA LYS A 138 2.69 -1.14 13.34
C LYS A 138 1.89 -0.12 14.13
N GLU A 139 2.54 0.70 14.96
CA GLU A 139 1.89 1.74 15.77
C GLU A 139 1.20 2.79 14.92
N PHE A 140 1.79 3.14 13.75
CA PHE A 140 1.16 4.03 12.80
C PHE A 140 -0.12 3.43 12.23
N ILE A 141 -0.08 2.17 11.78
CA ILE A 141 -1.25 1.47 11.22
C ILE A 141 -2.38 1.38 12.26
N GLU A 142 -2.08 0.99 13.49
CA GLU A 142 -3.06 0.88 14.58
C GLU A 142 -3.70 2.24 14.93
N SER A 143 -2.89 3.31 14.95
CA SER A 143 -3.37 4.67 15.17
C SER A 143 -4.28 5.16 14.05
N LEU A 144 -3.90 4.89 12.79
CA LEU A 144 -4.69 5.27 11.62
C LEU A 144 -5.99 4.47 11.53
N GLU A 145 -5.97 3.16 11.82
CA GLU A 145 -7.15 2.30 11.93
C GLU A 145 -8.16 2.87 12.93
N SER A 146 -7.67 3.25 14.11
CA SER A 146 -8.48 3.86 15.16
C SER A 146 -9.09 5.19 14.71
N SER A 147 -8.28 6.06 14.10
CA SER A 147 -8.72 7.37 13.60
C SER A 147 -9.77 7.24 12.50
N ILE A 148 -9.58 6.31 11.55
CA ILE A 148 -10.53 6.03 10.47
C ILE A 148 -11.84 5.48 11.05
N SER A 149 -11.76 4.55 11.99
CA SER A 149 -12.94 3.95 12.61
C SER A 149 -13.79 4.98 13.35
N LEU A 150 -13.14 5.88 14.11
CA LEU A 150 -13.81 7.01 14.78
C LEU A 150 -14.43 7.98 13.77
N GLY A 151 -13.70 8.34 12.72
CA GLY A 151 -14.17 9.29 11.71
C GLY A 151 -15.32 8.78 10.85
N LEU A 152 -15.46 7.47 10.70
CA LEU A 152 -16.54 6.83 9.93
C LEU A 152 -17.69 6.35 10.82
N ASP A 153 -17.56 6.46 12.15
CA ASP A 153 -18.49 5.84 13.13
C ASP A 153 -18.76 4.36 12.79
N LYS A 154 -17.70 3.66 12.39
CA LYS A 154 -17.75 2.27 11.94
C LYS A 154 -16.43 1.59 12.17
N GLU A 155 -16.45 0.37 12.71
CA GLU A 155 -15.23 -0.41 12.86
C GLU A 155 -14.65 -0.76 11.49
N ILE A 156 -13.41 -0.32 11.24
CA ILE A 156 -12.59 -0.66 10.08
C ILE A 156 -11.35 -1.39 10.58
N LYS A 157 -10.99 -2.49 9.95
CA LYS A 157 -9.76 -3.24 10.22
C LYS A 157 -8.74 -3.04 9.10
N ILE A 158 -7.50 -2.73 9.45
CA ILE A 158 -6.39 -2.65 8.51
C ILE A 158 -5.45 -3.82 8.77
N LEU A 159 -5.47 -4.81 7.89
CA LEU A 159 -4.63 -5.99 8.00
C LEU A 159 -3.32 -5.79 7.22
N THR A 160 -2.23 -6.15 7.85
CA THR A 160 -0.87 -6.02 7.32
C THR A 160 -0.15 -7.37 7.41
N PRO A 161 -0.48 -8.34 6.55
CA PRO A 161 0.03 -9.72 6.68
C PRO A 161 1.54 -9.84 6.66
N LEU A 162 2.23 -8.87 6.06
CA LEU A 162 3.69 -8.89 5.86
C LEU A 162 4.47 -8.08 6.89
N ILE A 163 3.81 -7.40 7.82
CA ILE A 163 4.45 -6.41 8.70
C ILE A 163 5.62 -6.99 9.52
N SER A 164 5.54 -8.25 9.91
CA SER A 164 6.59 -8.93 10.70
C SER A 164 7.40 -9.95 9.88
N ILE A 165 7.20 -10.01 8.56
CA ILE A 165 7.87 -10.98 7.68
C ILE A 165 9.08 -10.34 7.03
N LYS A 166 10.24 -11.00 7.10
CA LYS A 166 11.43 -10.54 6.38
C LYS A 166 11.22 -10.63 4.88
N LYS A 167 11.70 -9.64 4.14
CA LYS A 167 11.52 -9.57 2.67
C LYS A 167 12.04 -10.81 1.93
N SER A 168 13.12 -11.41 2.43
CA SER A 168 13.66 -12.69 1.93
C SER A 168 12.68 -13.88 2.04
N ASP A 169 11.74 -13.81 2.97
CA ASP A 169 10.78 -14.89 3.23
C ASP A 169 9.43 -14.69 2.51
N ILE A 170 9.19 -13.46 2.01
CA ILE A 170 8.02 -13.16 1.18
C ILE A 170 8.14 -13.79 -0.23
N VAL A 171 9.36 -14.08 -0.67
CA VAL A 171 9.68 -14.60 -2.02
C VAL A 171 9.59 -16.13 -2.10
N LYS A 172 9.45 -16.81 -0.97
CA LYS A 172 9.33 -18.29 -0.90
C LYS A 172 7.86 -18.71 -0.90
#